data_1ea929fa7d87bc6648f487730d6090d9
#
_entry.id   1ea929fa7d87bc6648f487730d6090d9
#
_cell.length_a   1.000
_cell.length_b   1.000
_cell.length_c   1.000
_cell.angle_alpha   90.00
_cell.angle_beta   90.00
_cell.angle_gamma   90.00
#
_symmetry.space_group_name_H-M   'P 1'
#
loop_
_entity.id
_entity.type
_entity.pdbx_description
1 polymer ?
#
loop_
_entity_poly.entity_id
_entity_poly.type
_entity_poly.pdbx_seq_one_letter_code
_entity_poly.pdbx_strand_id
1 'polypeptide(L)'
;MHMKMNFIKLLPVLLLGACSTYQPQEAVEQPQQQAEIAPPAPARQAAVAAVAAVSKDNCGVGCPVGGSSQTLIRDAYTLNNNASTKFANWVAYKMTSSSQASGRSRTWRQDPDLPASDTLAPAAYTGANAALAVDRGHQAPLAGLGGSSDWQSLNYLSNITPQRADLNQGAWVRLEDKERALSNSKTVYTVTGPLFERNIATLPNAAGVQIPSGYWKILFTGSSPADGKFAAFIMDQDTPRAANFCNFQVTVSQIEQKTGLTIWSSLPANVANTIKSQKGALASDLGC
;
A
#
# COMPACT_ATOMS: atom_id res chain seq x y z
N MET A 1 -0.80 -39.46 51.74
CA MET A 1 -1.88 -40.39 52.05
C MET A 1 -2.62 -40.66 50.77
N HIS A 2 -2.39 -41.89 50.27
CA HIS A 2 -3.12 -42.71 49.29
C HIS A 2 -3.66 -42.09 47.96
N MET A 3 -2.87 -42.41 47.00
CA MET A 3 -3.11 -42.53 45.54
C MET A 3 -4.15 -43.62 45.27
N LYS A 4 -5.10 -43.40 44.38
CA LYS A 4 -5.87 -44.47 43.70
C LYS A 4 -5.78 -44.32 42.18
N MET A 5 -5.06 -45.24 41.61
CA MET A 5 -4.95 -45.49 40.19
C MET A 5 -6.12 -46.41 39.76
N ASN A 6 -6.89 -46.04 38.75
CA ASN A 6 -7.88 -46.91 38.11
C ASN A 6 -7.34 -47.36 36.75
N PHE A 7 -7.13 -48.68 36.67
CA PHE A 7 -6.87 -49.41 35.42
C PHE A 7 -8.18 -49.69 34.68
N ILE A 8 -8.23 -49.36 33.39
CA ILE A 8 -9.28 -49.81 32.48
C ILE A 8 -8.72 -50.92 31.60
N LYS A 9 -9.40 -52.06 31.64
CA LYS A 9 -9.09 -53.32 30.95
C LYS A 9 -9.43 -53.20 29.45
N LEU A 10 -8.49 -53.61 28.58
CA LEU A 10 -8.77 -53.95 27.18
C LEU A 10 -9.46 -55.32 27.05
N LEU A 11 -10.51 -55.39 26.23
CA LEU A 11 -11.09 -56.61 25.72
C LEU A 11 -10.71 -56.77 24.22
N PRO A 12 -10.36 -57.98 23.77
CA PRO A 12 -10.08 -58.23 22.35
C PRO A 12 -11.37 -58.58 21.59
N VAL A 13 -11.55 -57.97 20.40
CA VAL A 13 -12.61 -58.32 19.45
C VAL A 13 -12.06 -59.34 18.45
N LEU A 14 -12.68 -60.52 18.41
CA LEU A 14 -12.43 -61.55 17.40
C LEU A 14 -13.02 -61.12 16.04
N LEU A 15 -12.20 -61.19 15.01
CA LEU A 15 -12.62 -61.11 13.61
C LEU A 15 -12.95 -62.49 13.09
N LEU A 16 -14.24 -62.75 12.75
CA LEU A 16 -14.69 -63.89 11.97
C LEU A 16 -14.63 -63.56 10.48
N GLY A 17 -13.78 -64.24 9.75
CA GLY A 17 -13.70 -64.19 8.32
C GLY A 17 -14.83 -64.92 7.63
N ALA A 18 -15.48 -64.32 6.65
CA ALA A 18 -16.37 -64.96 5.70
C ALA A 18 -15.67 -65.01 4.33
N CYS A 19 -15.29 -66.22 3.90
CA CYS A 19 -14.89 -66.48 2.51
C CYS A 19 -16.12 -66.45 1.62
N SER A 20 -16.14 -65.54 0.65
CA SER A 20 -17.10 -65.59 -0.46
C SER A 20 -16.33 -65.91 -1.74
N THR A 21 -16.70 -66.99 -2.37
CA THR A 21 -16.16 -67.56 -3.61
C THR A 21 -16.55 -66.61 -4.80
N TYR A 22 -15.58 -66.13 -5.48
CA TYR A 22 -15.72 -65.36 -6.72
C TYR A 22 -15.80 -66.29 -7.92
N GLN A 23 -16.90 -66.23 -8.69
CA GLN A 23 -16.99 -66.84 -10.03
C GLN A 23 -16.73 -65.78 -11.08
N PRO A 24 -15.87 -66.04 -12.07
CA PRO A 24 -15.66 -65.04 -13.16
C PRO A 24 -16.82 -65.12 -14.15
N GLN A 25 -17.44 -63.97 -14.42
CA GLN A 25 -18.35 -63.79 -15.55
C GLN A 25 -17.52 -63.41 -16.78
N GLU A 26 -17.75 -64.14 -17.88
CA GLU A 26 -17.18 -63.85 -19.19
C GLU A 26 -17.63 -62.46 -19.68
N ALA A 27 -16.65 -61.64 -20.08
CA ALA A 27 -16.87 -60.31 -20.66
C ALA A 27 -17.27 -60.48 -22.13
N VAL A 28 -18.45 -59.95 -22.46
CA VAL A 28 -18.88 -59.76 -23.86
C VAL A 28 -18.19 -58.51 -24.39
N GLU A 29 -17.29 -58.68 -25.37
CA GLU A 29 -16.66 -57.56 -26.11
C GLU A 29 -17.72 -56.82 -26.92
N GLN A 30 -17.95 -55.53 -26.56
CA GLN A 30 -18.60 -54.54 -27.44
C GLN A 30 -17.53 -53.78 -28.21
N PRO A 31 -17.76 -53.47 -29.50
CA PRO A 31 -16.78 -52.75 -30.30
C PRO A 31 -16.62 -51.32 -29.78
N GLN A 32 -15.39 -50.94 -29.42
CA GLN A 32 -15.02 -49.59 -29.06
C GLN A 32 -15.13 -48.69 -30.29
N GLN A 33 -16.09 -47.77 -30.30
CA GLN A 33 -16.06 -46.58 -31.16
C GLN A 33 -14.88 -45.73 -30.70
N GLN A 34 -13.91 -45.54 -31.57
CA GLN A 34 -12.85 -44.55 -31.41
C GLN A 34 -13.51 -43.17 -31.35
N ALA A 35 -13.52 -42.58 -30.15
CA ALA A 35 -13.82 -41.16 -30.00
C ALA A 35 -12.67 -40.37 -30.60
N GLU A 36 -12.94 -39.69 -31.71
CA GLU A 36 -12.08 -38.73 -32.34
C GLU A 36 -11.75 -37.64 -31.31
N ILE A 37 -10.47 -37.58 -30.89
CA ILE A 37 -9.98 -36.54 -29.96
C ILE A 37 -9.95 -35.23 -30.73
N ALA A 38 -10.94 -34.38 -30.50
CA ALA A 38 -10.90 -33.01 -30.98
C ALA A 38 -9.62 -32.32 -30.46
N PRO A 39 -8.91 -31.55 -31.28
CA PRO A 39 -7.74 -30.83 -30.84
C PRO A 39 -8.09 -29.89 -29.68
N PRO A 40 -7.23 -29.76 -28.66
CA PRO A 40 -7.49 -28.86 -27.54
C PRO A 40 -7.71 -27.43 -28.09
N ALA A 41 -8.84 -26.85 -27.70
CA ALA A 41 -9.11 -25.44 -27.97
C ALA A 41 -7.91 -24.62 -27.51
N PRO A 42 -7.46 -23.60 -28.31
CA PRO A 42 -6.35 -22.77 -27.90
C PRO A 42 -6.69 -22.18 -26.53
N ALA A 43 -5.80 -22.40 -25.57
CA ALA A 43 -5.88 -21.78 -24.27
C ALA A 43 -6.13 -20.28 -24.51
N ARG A 44 -7.32 -19.78 -24.18
CA ARG A 44 -7.55 -18.38 -24.03
C ARG A 44 -6.54 -17.93 -22.99
N GLN A 45 -5.40 -17.39 -23.46
CA GLN A 45 -4.64 -16.47 -22.69
C GLN A 45 -5.68 -15.41 -22.25
N ALA A 46 -6.02 -15.44 -20.96
CA ALA A 46 -6.68 -14.33 -20.33
C ALA A 46 -5.74 -13.14 -20.61
N ALA A 47 -6.08 -12.39 -21.66
CA ALA A 47 -5.55 -11.06 -21.82
C ALA A 47 -5.93 -10.40 -20.50
N VAL A 48 -4.94 -10.22 -19.64
CA VAL A 48 -5.00 -9.22 -18.60
C VAL A 48 -5.23 -7.96 -19.39
N ALA A 49 -6.49 -7.57 -19.52
CA ALA A 49 -6.87 -6.29 -20.05
C ALA A 49 -6.14 -5.33 -19.13
N ALA A 50 -5.01 -4.80 -19.60
CA ALA A 50 -4.48 -3.56 -19.11
C ALA A 50 -5.67 -2.60 -19.26
N VAL A 51 -6.38 -2.40 -18.16
CA VAL A 51 -7.31 -1.30 -18.03
C VAL A 51 -6.39 -0.10 -18.24
N ALA A 52 -6.39 0.43 -19.45
CA ALA A 52 -5.99 1.79 -19.71
C ALA A 52 -7.02 2.63 -18.94
N ALA A 53 -6.86 2.67 -17.61
CA ALA A 53 -7.55 3.60 -16.78
C ALA A 53 -7.24 4.96 -17.40
N VAL A 54 -8.28 5.73 -17.66
CA VAL A 54 -8.16 7.17 -17.84
C VAL A 54 -7.46 7.66 -16.59
N SER A 55 -6.14 7.62 -16.62
CA SER A 55 -5.31 8.06 -15.52
C SER A 55 -5.46 9.56 -15.48
N LYS A 56 -6.21 10.06 -14.51
CA LYS A 56 -5.89 11.40 -14.05
C LYS A 56 -4.41 11.31 -13.70
N ASP A 57 -3.60 12.19 -14.26
CA ASP A 57 -2.14 12.09 -14.31
C ASP A 57 -1.49 12.28 -12.91
N ASN A 58 -1.97 11.53 -11.89
CA ASN A 58 -1.46 11.59 -10.53
C ASN A 58 -0.16 10.81 -10.35
N CYS A 59 0.07 9.81 -11.19
CA CYS A 59 1.26 8.96 -11.08
C CYS A 59 2.39 9.36 -12.03
N GLY A 60 2.12 10.20 -13.03
CA GLY A 60 3.12 10.71 -13.99
C GLY A 60 3.85 9.63 -14.76
N VAL A 61 4.82 9.02 -14.13
CA VAL A 61 5.70 7.99 -14.70
C VAL A 61 5.26 6.56 -14.34
N GLY A 62 3.99 6.38 -14.04
CA GLY A 62 3.34 5.11 -13.67
C GLY A 62 3.10 4.96 -12.18
N CYS A 63 1.92 4.42 -11.86
CA CYS A 63 1.57 4.08 -10.48
C CYS A 63 2.38 2.89 -9.98
N PRO A 64 2.63 2.76 -8.67
CA PRO A 64 3.19 1.55 -8.10
C PRO A 64 2.36 0.31 -8.45
N VAL A 65 3.03 -0.80 -8.71
CA VAL A 65 2.41 -2.11 -8.88
C VAL A 65 2.54 -2.89 -7.58
N GLY A 66 1.47 -3.58 -7.18
CA GLY A 66 1.35 -4.28 -5.90
C GLY A 66 0.42 -3.57 -4.93
N GLY A 67 0.33 -4.10 -3.72
CA GLY A 67 -0.67 -3.68 -2.74
C GLY A 67 -1.96 -4.49 -2.85
N SER A 68 -3.10 -3.83 -2.94
CA SER A 68 -4.43 -4.46 -3.03
C SER A 68 -5.10 -4.19 -4.38
N SER A 69 -6.29 -4.80 -4.58
CA SER A 69 -7.15 -4.52 -5.73
C SER A 69 -7.97 -3.23 -5.58
N GLN A 70 -8.00 -2.60 -4.40
CA GLN A 70 -8.79 -1.41 -4.12
C GLN A 70 -7.99 -0.15 -4.46
N THR A 71 -8.04 0.28 -5.72
CA THR A 71 -7.42 1.54 -6.16
C THR A 71 -8.49 2.57 -6.48
N LEU A 72 -8.41 3.73 -5.85
CA LEU A 72 -9.28 4.89 -6.04
C LEU A 72 -8.54 5.97 -6.81
N ILE A 73 -9.16 6.50 -7.88
CA ILE A 73 -8.61 7.57 -8.70
C ILE A 73 -9.46 8.82 -8.50
N ARG A 74 -8.83 9.89 -8.00
CA ARG A 74 -9.45 11.19 -7.71
C ARG A 74 -8.73 12.31 -8.45
N ASP A 75 -9.30 13.52 -8.46
CA ASP A 75 -8.65 14.66 -9.07
C ASP A 75 -7.38 15.04 -8.32
N ALA A 76 -7.42 15.02 -6.99
CA ALA A 76 -6.30 15.39 -6.14
C ALA A 76 -5.23 14.30 -6.03
N TYR A 77 -5.61 13.00 -6.09
CA TYR A 77 -4.67 11.90 -5.88
C TYR A 77 -5.22 10.54 -6.35
N THR A 78 -4.34 9.59 -6.53
CA THR A 78 -4.68 8.16 -6.67
C THR A 78 -4.21 7.43 -5.42
N LEU A 79 -5.06 6.54 -4.87
CA LEU A 79 -4.81 5.84 -3.61
C LEU A 79 -5.07 4.35 -3.79
N ASN A 80 -4.16 3.51 -3.30
CA ASN A 80 -4.38 2.08 -3.17
C ASN A 80 -4.65 1.74 -1.70
N ASN A 81 -5.89 1.37 -1.38
CA ASN A 81 -6.33 1.11 -0.01
C ASN A 81 -5.88 -0.27 0.49
N ASN A 82 -5.67 -0.40 1.79
CA ASN A 82 -5.46 -1.67 2.46
C ASN A 82 -6.54 -1.89 3.52
N ALA A 83 -7.49 -2.76 3.22
CA ALA A 83 -8.61 -3.08 4.10
C ALA A 83 -8.18 -3.68 5.46
N SER A 84 -7.01 -4.33 5.52
CA SER A 84 -6.48 -4.91 6.76
C SER A 84 -5.93 -3.86 7.71
N THR A 85 -5.10 -2.95 7.21
CA THR A 85 -4.50 -1.87 8.01
C THR A 85 -5.43 -0.66 8.18
N LYS A 86 -6.46 -0.51 7.32
CA LYS A 86 -7.38 0.63 7.20
C LYS A 86 -6.72 1.91 6.65
N PHE A 87 -5.50 1.80 6.13
CA PHE A 87 -4.74 2.90 5.54
C PHE A 87 -4.36 2.56 4.10
N ALA A 88 -3.90 3.56 3.35
CA ALA A 88 -3.38 3.31 2.02
C ALA A 88 -2.08 2.49 2.06
N ASN A 89 -1.89 1.56 1.12
CA ASN A 89 -0.57 1.00 0.83
C ASN A 89 0.34 2.08 0.24
N TRP A 90 -0.23 2.89 -0.64
CA TRP A 90 0.42 4.05 -1.24
C TRP A 90 -0.62 5.08 -1.71
N VAL A 91 -0.18 6.32 -1.78
CA VAL A 91 -0.90 7.45 -2.37
C VAL A 91 0.02 8.15 -3.37
N ALA A 92 -0.49 8.40 -4.57
CA ALA A 92 0.24 9.11 -5.63
C ALA A 92 -0.49 10.40 -5.98
N TYR A 93 0.27 11.48 -6.21
CA TYR A 93 -0.28 12.77 -6.59
C TYR A 93 0.67 13.58 -7.46
N LYS A 94 0.08 14.53 -8.19
CA LYS A 94 0.77 15.51 -9.02
C LYS A 94 0.62 16.89 -8.39
N MET A 95 1.71 17.51 -8.05
CA MET A 95 1.74 18.86 -7.48
C MET A 95 2.28 19.87 -8.49
N THR A 96 1.56 20.98 -8.64
CA THR A 96 1.90 22.14 -9.48
C THR A 96 1.60 23.42 -8.71
N SER A 97 2.01 24.58 -9.21
CA SER A 97 1.62 25.85 -8.61
C SER A 97 0.11 26.03 -8.48
N SER A 98 -0.65 25.57 -9.48
CA SER A 98 -2.13 25.67 -9.48
C SER A 98 -2.85 24.67 -8.59
N SER A 99 -2.20 23.57 -8.20
CA SER A 99 -2.79 22.59 -7.27
C SER A 99 -2.73 23.05 -5.82
N GLN A 100 -1.91 24.04 -5.49
CA GLN A 100 -1.71 24.52 -4.12
C GLN A 100 -2.86 25.43 -3.69
N ALA A 101 -3.26 25.34 -2.43
CA ALA A 101 -4.13 26.30 -1.78
C ALA A 101 -3.90 26.31 -0.27
N SER A 102 -4.00 27.50 0.34
CA SER A 102 -3.97 27.70 1.78
C SER A 102 -5.39 27.85 2.36
N GLY A 103 -5.53 27.73 3.67
CA GLY A 103 -6.77 28.03 4.38
C GLY A 103 -7.91 27.02 4.21
N ARG A 104 -7.67 25.85 3.59
CA ARG A 104 -8.67 24.80 3.50
C ARG A 104 -8.98 24.19 4.87
N SER A 105 -10.28 23.99 5.16
CA SER A 105 -10.73 23.39 6.41
C SER A 105 -10.39 21.91 6.48
N ARG A 106 -10.17 21.39 7.71
CA ARG A 106 -9.95 19.97 7.99
C ARG A 106 -11.24 19.34 8.53
N THR A 107 -12.14 18.96 7.63
CA THR A 107 -13.36 18.22 7.99
C THR A 107 -13.14 16.74 7.73
N TRP A 108 -12.78 16.02 8.79
CA TRP A 108 -12.49 14.58 8.73
C TRP A 108 -13.75 13.78 8.42
N ARG A 109 -13.64 12.85 7.46
CA ARG A 109 -14.76 11.97 7.04
C ARG A 109 -14.25 10.57 6.77
N GLN A 110 -15.10 9.59 7.01
CA GLN A 110 -14.92 8.26 6.45
C GLN A 110 -14.97 8.37 4.93
N ASP A 111 -14.15 7.56 4.23
CA ASP A 111 -14.12 7.57 2.77
C ASP A 111 -15.41 6.97 2.22
N PRO A 112 -16.23 7.72 1.47
CA PRO A 112 -17.50 7.23 0.95
C PRO A 112 -17.35 6.24 -0.21
N ASP A 113 -16.18 6.18 -0.84
CA ASP A 113 -15.90 5.31 -2.00
C ASP A 113 -15.31 3.95 -1.60
N LEU A 114 -15.20 3.70 -0.29
CA LEU A 114 -14.74 2.44 0.27
C LEU A 114 -15.81 1.81 1.15
N PRO A 115 -15.87 0.47 1.25
CA PRO A 115 -16.66 -0.19 2.29
C PRO A 115 -16.31 0.36 3.67
N ALA A 116 -17.31 0.59 4.51
CA ALA A 116 -17.11 1.14 5.86
C ALA A 116 -16.17 0.28 6.72
N SER A 117 -16.10 -1.03 6.44
CA SER A 117 -15.17 -1.97 7.07
C SER A 117 -13.72 -1.76 6.66
N ASP A 118 -13.45 -1.10 5.54
CA ASP A 118 -12.14 -1.05 4.89
C ASP A 118 -11.39 0.26 5.15
N THR A 119 -12.03 1.21 5.82
CA THR A 119 -11.48 2.52 6.19
C THR A 119 -11.94 2.94 7.58
N LEU A 120 -11.30 3.95 8.16
CA LEU A 120 -11.63 4.45 9.50
C LEU A 120 -12.74 5.51 9.45
N ALA A 121 -13.51 5.57 10.53
CA ALA A 121 -14.39 6.71 10.83
C ALA A 121 -13.66 7.73 11.73
N PRO A 122 -14.07 9.01 11.77
CA PRO A 122 -13.43 10.04 12.60
C PRO A 122 -13.29 9.69 14.09
N ALA A 123 -14.23 8.91 14.62
CA ALA A 123 -14.22 8.44 16.02
C ALA A 123 -12.99 7.58 16.36
N ALA A 124 -12.40 6.88 15.39
CA ALA A 124 -11.20 6.05 15.60
C ALA A 124 -10.00 6.85 16.13
N TYR A 125 -9.93 8.13 15.82
CA TYR A 125 -8.86 9.03 16.25
C TYR A 125 -9.16 9.77 17.56
N THR A 126 -10.32 9.54 18.20
CA THR A 126 -10.67 10.20 19.47
C THR A 126 -9.66 9.78 20.53
N GLY A 127 -9.05 10.77 21.21
CA GLY A 127 -8.03 10.53 22.24
C GLY A 127 -6.64 10.11 21.71
N ALA A 128 -6.47 9.86 20.42
CA ALA A 128 -5.20 9.35 19.87
C ALA A 128 -4.04 10.33 20.10
N ASN A 129 -4.27 11.63 19.94
CA ASN A 129 -3.22 12.62 20.17
C ASN A 129 -2.79 12.64 21.64
N ALA A 130 -3.72 12.62 22.60
CA ALA A 130 -3.41 12.62 24.03
C ALA A 130 -2.69 11.32 24.46
N ALA A 131 -3.09 10.17 23.91
CA ALA A 131 -2.55 8.87 24.32
C ALA A 131 -1.20 8.53 23.64
N LEU A 132 -1.01 8.95 22.39
CA LEU A 132 0.09 8.48 21.53
C LEU A 132 0.93 9.63 20.94
N ALA A 133 0.60 10.89 21.20
CA ALA A 133 1.19 12.06 20.58
C ALA A 133 1.13 12.03 19.04
N VAL A 134 0.05 11.45 18.47
CA VAL A 134 -0.11 11.34 17.01
C VAL A 134 -1.12 12.38 16.50
N ASP A 135 -0.80 12.94 15.36
CA ASP A 135 -1.68 13.78 14.54
C ASP A 135 -2.44 12.91 13.52
N ARG A 136 -3.41 13.52 12.85
CA ARG A 136 -4.00 13.02 11.61
C ARG A 136 -3.11 13.48 10.45
N GLY A 137 -2.08 12.68 10.13
CA GLY A 137 -1.12 12.96 9.08
C GLY A 137 -1.70 12.69 7.68
N HIS A 138 -1.65 13.68 6.79
CA HIS A 138 -2.04 13.50 5.39
C HIS A 138 -0.96 12.75 4.60
N GLN A 139 -1.37 11.80 3.75
CA GLN A 139 -0.47 11.20 2.76
C GLN A 139 -0.39 12.12 1.52
N ALA A 140 -1.50 12.43 0.88
CA ALA A 140 -1.62 13.52 -0.10
C ALA A 140 -1.88 14.83 0.65
N PRO A 141 -0.95 15.82 0.61
CA PRO A 141 -0.96 16.97 1.53
C PRO A 141 -2.02 18.01 1.16
N LEU A 142 -2.81 18.46 2.15
CA LEU A 142 -3.89 19.43 1.95
C LEU A 142 -3.40 20.77 1.39
N ALA A 143 -2.27 21.29 1.86
CA ALA A 143 -1.74 22.58 1.39
C ALA A 143 -1.20 22.49 -0.04
N GLY A 144 -0.68 21.32 -0.45
CA GLY A 144 -0.14 21.11 -1.80
C GLY A 144 -1.20 20.85 -2.85
N LEU A 145 -2.39 20.35 -2.45
CA LEU A 145 -3.42 19.88 -3.37
C LEU A 145 -4.79 20.50 -3.13
N GLY A 146 -4.89 21.44 -2.22
CA GLY A 146 -6.15 22.12 -1.87
C GLY A 146 -6.77 22.95 -3.00
N GLY A 147 -6.07 23.15 -4.12
CA GLY A 147 -6.60 23.75 -5.35
C GLY A 147 -7.36 22.79 -6.26
N SER A 148 -7.29 21.48 -6.00
CA SER A 148 -8.01 20.46 -6.78
C SER A 148 -9.52 20.59 -6.63
N SER A 149 -10.28 20.18 -7.65
CA SER A 149 -11.75 20.28 -7.67
C SER A 149 -12.41 19.48 -6.55
N ASP A 150 -11.81 18.35 -6.15
CA ASP A 150 -12.26 17.43 -5.11
C ASP A 150 -11.41 17.51 -3.82
N TRP A 151 -10.81 18.66 -3.52
CA TRP A 151 -9.91 18.87 -2.38
C TRP A 151 -10.47 18.36 -1.04
N GLN A 152 -11.79 18.27 -0.88
CA GLN A 152 -12.42 17.72 0.32
C GLN A 152 -12.04 16.25 0.54
N SER A 153 -11.76 15.50 -0.52
CA SER A 153 -11.33 14.11 -0.47
C SER A 153 -9.99 13.92 0.24
N LEU A 154 -9.15 14.97 0.27
CA LEU A 154 -7.88 14.97 1.02
C LEU A 154 -8.09 14.71 2.52
N ASN A 155 -9.27 15.05 3.06
CA ASN A 155 -9.64 14.81 4.46
C ASN A 155 -10.38 13.49 4.70
N TYR A 156 -10.48 12.61 3.69
CA TYR A 156 -10.98 11.26 3.89
C TYR A 156 -9.95 10.42 4.64
N LEU A 157 -10.43 9.60 5.59
CA LEU A 157 -9.53 8.87 6.49
C LEU A 157 -8.74 7.75 5.81
N SER A 158 -9.06 7.39 4.58
CA SER A 158 -8.21 6.56 3.71
C SER A 158 -6.88 7.25 3.34
N ASN A 159 -6.87 8.59 3.26
CA ASN A 159 -5.67 9.42 3.00
C ASN A 159 -4.95 9.84 4.30
N ILE A 160 -5.45 9.45 5.46
CA ILE A 160 -4.96 9.92 6.77
C ILE A 160 -4.39 8.77 7.57
N THR A 161 -3.21 8.98 8.14
CA THR A 161 -2.55 8.02 9.01
C THR A 161 -2.20 8.64 10.37
N PRO A 162 -2.15 7.84 11.46
CA PRO A 162 -1.72 8.33 12.77
C PRO A 162 -0.20 8.55 12.75
N GLN A 163 0.22 9.79 12.56
CA GLN A 163 1.62 10.19 12.47
C GLN A 163 2.03 10.97 13.72
N ARG A 164 3.16 10.62 14.36
CA ARG A 164 3.63 11.35 15.55
C ARG A 164 3.82 12.83 15.24
N ALA A 165 3.40 13.68 16.17
CA ALA A 165 3.43 15.13 16.01
C ALA A 165 4.83 15.66 15.73
N ASP A 166 5.87 15.06 16.33
CA ASP A 166 7.25 15.46 16.09
C ASP A 166 7.72 15.18 14.66
N LEU A 167 7.35 14.04 14.10
CA LEU A 167 7.62 13.75 12.69
C LEU A 167 6.76 14.63 11.77
N ASN A 168 5.43 14.62 11.97
CA ASN A 168 4.45 15.30 11.12
C ASN A 168 4.70 16.81 11.03
N GLN A 169 4.90 17.46 12.17
CA GLN A 169 5.16 18.91 12.29
C GLN A 169 6.66 19.24 12.23
N GLY A 170 7.52 18.27 12.02
CA GLY A 170 8.98 18.35 11.98
C GLY A 170 9.57 18.10 10.59
N ALA A 171 10.34 17.04 10.46
CA ALA A 171 11.05 16.71 9.23
C ALA A 171 10.09 16.48 8.05
N TRP A 172 8.90 15.89 8.29
CA TRP A 172 7.92 15.60 7.25
C TRP A 172 7.35 16.88 6.63
N VAL A 173 6.84 17.82 7.44
CA VAL A 173 6.32 19.10 6.92
C VAL A 173 7.39 19.91 6.22
N ARG A 174 8.66 19.89 6.69
CA ARG A 174 9.74 20.58 6.00
C ARG A 174 10.03 20.00 4.62
N LEU A 175 9.95 18.68 4.45
CA LEU A 175 10.03 18.04 3.14
C LEU A 175 8.86 18.47 2.24
N GLU A 176 7.63 18.51 2.77
CA GLU A 176 6.45 18.98 2.04
C GLU A 176 6.54 20.47 1.67
N ASP A 177 7.15 21.32 2.52
CA ASP A 177 7.40 22.73 2.20
C ASP A 177 8.35 22.87 1.00
N LYS A 178 9.39 22.05 0.94
CA LYS A 178 10.32 22.02 -0.20
C LYS A 178 9.67 21.47 -1.46
N GLU A 179 8.84 20.46 -1.34
CA GLU A 179 8.04 19.92 -2.43
C GLU A 179 7.12 21.01 -3.03
N ARG A 180 6.37 21.74 -2.18
CA ARG A 180 5.54 22.87 -2.61
C ARG A 180 6.35 23.99 -3.27
N ALA A 181 7.49 24.37 -2.68
CA ALA A 181 8.36 25.37 -3.26
C ALA A 181 8.86 24.97 -4.66
N LEU A 182 9.27 23.70 -4.83
CA LEU A 182 9.71 23.16 -6.11
C LEU A 182 8.57 23.17 -7.14
N SER A 183 7.34 22.86 -6.71
CA SER A 183 6.18 22.77 -7.59
C SER A 183 5.70 24.13 -8.12
N ASN A 184 6.25 25.25 -7.65
CA ASN A 184 6.02 26.57 -8.25
C ASN A 184 6.66 26.73 -9.65
N SER A 185 7.71 25.97 -9.93
CA SER A 185 8.46 26.06 -11.20
C SER A 185 8.49 24.76 -12.00
N LYS A 186 8.16 23.62 -11.38
CA LYS A 186 8.20 22.29 -12.00
C LYS A 186 6.97 21.50 -11.61
N THR A 187 6.51 20.58 -12.45
CA THR A 187 5.57 19.55 -12.02
C THR A 187 6.32 18.56 -11.15
N VAL A 188 5.80 18.30 -9.94
CA VAL A 188 6.32 17.30 -9.01
C VAL A 188 5.31 16.15 -8.91
N TYR A 189 5.75 14.95 -9.21
CA TYR A 189 5.00 13.72 -8.98
C TYR A 189 5.52 13.07 -7.71
N THR A 190 4.62 12.66 -6.84
CA THR A 190 4.98 12.06 -5.57
C THR A 190 4.21 10.78 -5.34
N VAL A 191 4.90 9.76 -4.83
CA VAL A 191 4.29 8.57 -4.26
C VAL A 191 4.77 8.44 -2.81
N THR A 192 3.85 8.15 -1.90
CA THR A 192 4.12 8.06 -0.47
C THR A 192 3.25 6.98 0.16
N GLY A 193 3.66 6.49 1.30
CA GLY A 193 2.88 5.51 2.06
C GLY A 193 3.46 5.21 3.44
N PRO A 194 2.70 4.49 4.28
CA PRO A 194 3.15 4.05 5.59
C PRO A 194 4.05 2.82 5.50
N LEU A 195 4.81 2.57 6.57
CA LEU A 195 5.57 1.35 6.83
C LEU A 195 5.08 0.71 8.13
N PHE A 196 5.12 -0.63 8.17
CA PHE A 196 4.72 -1.43 9.33
C PHE A 196 5.84 -2.44 9.66
N GLU A 197 7.05 -1.95 9.91
CA GLU A 197 8.23 -2.79 10.16
C GLU A 197 8.34 -3.27 11.62
N ARG A 198 7.69 -2.59 12.54
CA ARG A 198 7.60 -2.94 13.95
C ARG A 198 6.26 -2.54 14.55
N ASN A 199 5.86 -3.22 15.60
CA ASN A 199 4.68 -2.86 16.36
C ASN A 199 5.02 -1.69 17.30
N ILE A 200 4.30 -0.57 17.20
CA ILE A 200 4.46 0.61 18.07
C ILE A 200 3.32 0.68 19.06
N ALA A 201 2.10 0.79 18.55
CA ALA A 201 0.87 0.90 19.33
C ALA A 201 -0.36 0.69 18.43
N THR A 202 -1.53 0.57 19.04
CA THR A 202 -2.83 0.59 18.34
C THR A 202 -3.57 1.89 18.63
N LEU A 203 -4.43 2.30 17.71
CA LEU A 203 -5.32 3.44 17.97
C LEU A 203 -6.27 3.12 19.13
N PRO A 204 -6.44 4.05 20.11
CA PRO A 204 -7.20 3.76 21.33
C PRO A 204 -8.69 3.44 21.08
N ASN A 205 -9.29 4.03 20.04
CA ASN A 205 -10.70 3.82 19.67
C ASN A 205 -10.87 3.03 18.36
N ALA A 206 -9.87 2.27 17.94
CA ALA A 206 -9.94 1.36 16.81
C ALA A 206 -9.18 0.07 17.14
N ALA A 207 -9.87 -0.89 17.76
CA ALA A 207 -9.27 -2.13 18.22
C ALA A 207 -8.50 -2.85 17.11
N GLY A 208 -7.25 -3.21 17.36
CA GLY A 208 -6.38 -3.93 16.42
C GLY A 208 -5.78 -3.08 15.31
N VAL A 209 -6.16 -1.81 15.15
CA VAL A 209 -5.57 -0.93 14.13
C VAL A 209 -4.24 -0.38 14.63
N GLN A 210 -3.16 -0.91 14.08
CA GLN A 210 -1.80 -0.50 14.45
C GLN A 210 -1.43 0.82 13.80
N ILE A 211 -0.68 1.66 14.52
CA ILE A 211 -0.08 2.85 13.93
C ILE A 211 1.17 2.46 13.12
N PRO A 212 1.43 3.12 11.97
CA PRO A 212 2.62 2.86 11.17
C PRO A 212 3.92 3.03 11.96
N SER A 213 4.95 2.27 11.63
CA SER A 213 6.29 2.41 12.21
C SER A 213 7.10 3.54 11.59
N GLY A 214 6.70 3.99 10.40
CA GLY A 214 7.36 5.05 9.65
C GLY A 214 6.62 5.34 8.35
N TYR A 215 7.22 6.20 7.55
CA TYR A 215 6.67 6.64 6.27
C TYR A 215 7.78 6.74 5.23
N TRP A 216 7.39 6.48 3.99
CA TRP A 216 8.26 6.68 2.85
C TRP A 216 7.64 7.67 1.86
N LYS A 217 8.49 8.36 1.09
CA LYS A 217 8.09 9.29 0.04
C LYS A 217 9.11 9.27 -1.09
N ILE A 218 8.62 9.20 -2.33
CA ILE A 218 9.42 9.34 -3.54
C ILE A 218 8.88 10.56 -4.29
N LEU A 219 9.75 11.51 -4.58
CA LEU A 219 9.46 12.69 -5.40
C LEU A 219 10.14 12.53 -6.75
N PHE A 220 9.47 12.96 -7.80
CA PHE A 220 9.97 12.88 -9.16
C PHE A 220 9.61 14.16 -9.95
N THR A 221 10.53 14.60 -10.80
CA THR A 221 10.31 15.67 -11.79
C THR A 221 10.86 15.24 -13.14
N GLY A 222 10.12 15.50 -14.20
CA GLY A 222 10.49 15.10 -15.56
C GLY A 222 9.41 14.27 -16.24
N SER A 223 9.71 13.75 -17.44
CA SER A 223 8.79 12.96 -18.25
C SER A 223 9.05 11.45 -18.18
N SER A 224 10.25 11.05 -17.77
CA SER A 224 10.65 9.65 -17.64
C SER A 224 11.59 9.49 -16.45
N PRO A 225 11.52 8.37 -15.68
CA PRO A 225 12.50 8.12 -14.60
C PRO A 225 13.94 8.02 -15.09
N ALA A 226 14.17 7.70 -16.38
CA ALA A 226 15.50 7.64 -16.98
C ALA A 226 16.10 9.05 -17.18
N ASP A 227 15.27 10.04 -17.51
CA ASP A 227 15.71 11.39 -17.88
C ASP A 227 15.35 12.43 -16.80
N GLY A 228 14.53 12.06 -15.84
CA GLY A 228 14.08 12.93 -14.75
C GLY A 228 15.01 12.92 -13.55
N LYS A 229 14.68 13.78 -12.60
CA LYS A 229 15.30 13.78 -11.28
C LYS A 229 14.33 13.22 -10.24
N PHE A 230 14.84 12.45 -9.32
CA PHE A 230 14.05 11.91 -8.19
C PHE A 230 14.82 12.02 -6.88
N ALA A 231 14.09 11.92 -5.78
CA ALA A 231 14.62 11.71 -4.44
C ALA A 231 13.65 10.81 -3.65
N ALA A 232 14.19 9.94 -2.83
CA ALA A 232 13.42 9.01 -2.01
C ALA A 232 13.83 9.15 -0.53
N PHE A 233 12.86 9.09 0.37
CA PHE A 233 13.06 9.26 1.80
C PHE A 233 12.30 8.20 2.58
N ILE A 234 12.87 7.76 3.70
CA ILE A 234 12.19 6.97 4.73
C ILE A 234 12.42 7.66 6.07
N MET A 235 11.35 7.97 6.78
CA MET A 235 11.40 8.55 8.11
C MET A 235 10.66 7.67 9.09
N ASP A 236 11.32 7.32 10.17
CA ASP A 236 10.73 6.59 11.28
C ASP A 236 9.69 7.44 12.02
N GLN A 237 8.69 6.78 12.61
CA GLN A 237 7.68 7.43 13.45
C GLN A 237 8.31 8.23 14.62
N ASP A 238 9.47 7.75 15.13
CA ASP A 238 10.20 8.37 16.23
C ASP A 238 11.21 9.47 15.79
N THR A 239 11.14 9.91 14.51
CA THR A 239 12.02 10.97 14.00
C THR A 239 11.81 12.26 14.83
N PRO A 240 12.87 12.83 15.40
CA PRO A 240 12.79 14.04 16.21
C PRO A 240 12.29 15.25 15.40
N ARG A 241 11.53 16.14 16.04
CA ARG A 241 10.99 17.35 15.40
C ARG A 241 12.05 18.22 14.72
N ALA A 242 13.22 18.35 15.31
CA ALA A 242 14.33 19.16 14.78
C ALA A 242 15.17 18.45 13.71
N ALA A 243 14.91 17.17 13.42
CA ALA A 243 15.72 16.38 12.50
C ALA A 243 15.72 16.97 11.10
N ASN A 244 16.88 17.01 10.43
CA ASN A 244 16.97 17.40 9.04
C ASN A 244 16.51 16.25 8.13
N PHE A 245 15.47 16.47 7.29
CA PHE A 245 14.93 15.45 6.40
C PHE A 245 15.99 14.93 5.40
N CYS A 246 17.00 15.71 5.05
CA CYS A 246 18.08 15.28 4.16
C CYS A 246 18.84 14.05 4.66
N ASN A 247 18.89 13.82 5.97
CA ASN A 247 19.56 12.66 6.57
C ASN A 247 18.81 11.33 6.33
N PHE A 248 17.57 11.40 5.84
CA PHE A 248 16.69 10.25 5.62
C PHE A 248 16.56 9.85 4.15
N GLN A 249 17.43 10.40 3.28
CA GLN A 249 17.44 10.02 1.88
C GLN A 249 17.90 8.57 1.71
N VAL A 250 17.08 7.80 0.98
CA VAL A 250 17.29 6.39 0.66
C VAL A 250 17.25 6.15 -0.86
N THR A 251 17.44 4.90 -1.29
CA THR A 251 17.22 4.48 -2.66
C THR A 251 15.77 4.01 -2.87
N VAL A 252 15.29 4.03 -4.12
CA VAL A 252 13.96 3.47 -4.44
C VAL A 252 13.91 1.97 -4.17
N SER A 253 15.01 1.24 -4.44
CA SER A 253 15.12 -0.19 -4.13
C SER A 253 14.93 -0.50 -2.65
N GLN A 254 15.39 0.36 -1.75
CA GLN A 254 15.15 0.19 -0.32
C GLN A 254 13.67 0.34 0.05
N ILE A 255 12.94 1.23 -0.63
CA ILE A 255 11.48 1.36 -0.44
C ILE A 255 10.77 0.12 -1.00
N GLU A 256 11.11 -0.34 -2.19
CA GLU A 256 10.54 -1.56 -2.78
C GLU A 256 10.75 -2.78 -1.89
N GLN A 257 11.94 -2.92 -1.32
CA GLN A 257 12.28 -4.03 -0.40
C GLN A 257 11.40 -4.00 0.88
N LYS A 258 11.10 -2.82 1.41
CA LYS A 258 10.30 -2.66 2.63
C LYS A 258 8.79 -2.76 2.41
N THR A 259 8.32 -2.39 1.23
CA THR A 259 6.89 -2.30 0.91
C THR A 259 6.36 -3.48 0.10
N GLY A 260 7.23 -4.20 -0.61
CA GLY A 260 6.84 -5.20 -1.60
C GLY A 260 6.21 -4.60 -2.87
N LEU A 261 6.22 -3.29 -3.02
CA LEU A 261 5.74 -2.60 -4.22
C LEU A 261 6.79 -2.61 -5.33
N THR A 262 6.35 -2.51 -6.57
CA THR A 262 7.23 -2.23 -7.72
C THR A 262 6.99 -0.79 -8.18
N ILE A 263 8.00 0.05 -8.05
CA ILE A 263 7.98 1.45 -8.49
C ILE A 263 8.53 1.50 -9.92
N TRP A 264 7.91 2.34 -10.78
CA TRP A 264 8.32 2.52 -12.19
C TRP A 264 8.43 1.19 -12.95
N SER A 265 7.38 0.39 -12.87
CA SER A 265 7.33 -0.97 -13.46
C SER A 265 7.49 -1.01 -14.98
N SER A 266 7.28 0.13 -15.66
CA SER A 266 7.47 0.25 -17.12
C SER A 266 8.93 0.38 -17.56
N LEU A 267 9.87 0.61 -16.63
CA LEU A 267 11.29 0.69 -16.98
C LEU A 267 11.86 -0.68 -17.37
N PRO A 268 12.70 -0.75 -18.43
CA PRO A 268 13.49 -1.93 -18.68
C PRO A 268 14.32 -2.34 -17.46
N ALA A 269 14.43 -3.64 -17.18
CA ALA A 269 15.01 -4.15 -15.94
C ALA A 269 16.45 -3.64 -15.67
N ASN A 270 17.30 -3.58 -16.70
CA ASN A 270 18.66 -3.05 -16.57
C ASN A 270 18.69 -1.57 -16.18
N VAL A 271 17.80 -0.75 -16.75
CA VAL A 271 17.65 0.68 -16.41
C VAL A 271 17.10 0.83 -15.01
N ALA A 272 16.04 0.06 -14.69
CA ALA A 272 15.42 0.07 -13.36
C ALA A 272 16.42 -0.26 -12.25
N ASN A 273 17.19 -1.33 -12.41
CA ASN A 273 18.18 -1.75 -11.41
C ASN A 273 19.24 -0.68 -11.15
N THR A 274 19.69 0.00 -12.20
CA THR A 274 20.69 1.08 -12.07
C THR A 274 20.09 2.29 -11.37
N ILE A 275 18.94 2.78 -11.83
CA ILE A 275 18.31 4.01 -11.30
C ILE A 275 17.85 3.81 -9.86
N LYS A 276 17.15 2.70 -9.58
CA LYS A 276 16.55 2.44 -8.26
C LYS A 276 17.58 2.14 -7.17
N SER A 277 18.79 1.73 -7.52
CA SER A 277 19.88 1.46 -6.57
C SER A 277 20.65 2.70 -6.15
N GLN A 278 20.39 3.85 -6.76
CA GLN A 278 21.07 5.12 -6.48
C GLN A 278 20.19 6.06 -5.68
N LYS A 279 20.80 6.93 -4.89
CA LYS A 279 20.13 8.11 -4.35
C LYS A 279 19.96 9.12 -5.46
N GLY A 280 18.72 9.57 -5.66
CA GLY A 280 18.40 10.45 -6.77
C GLY A 280 18.90 11.90 -6.55
N ALA A 281 19.16 12.59 -7.66
CA ALA A 281 19.72 13.94 -7.66
C ALA A 281 18.73 15.06 -7.28
N LEU A 282 17.41 14.76 -7.16
CA LEU A 282 16.42 15.78 -6.81
C LEU A 282 16.60 16.31 -5.38
N ALA A 283 17.29 15.58 -4.52
CA ALA A 283 17.56 16.00 -3.14
C ALA A 283 18.28 17.36 -3.09
N SER A 284 19.18 17.64 -4.03
CA SER A 284 19.85 18.95 -4.13
C SER A 284 18.86 20.08 -4.47
N ASP A 285 17.86 19.82 -5.33
CA ASP A 285 16.82 20.81 -5.66
C ASP A 285 15.89 21.08 -4.45
N LEU A 286 15.81 20.15 -3.50
CA LEU A 286 15.08 20.26 -2.24
C LEU A 286 15.90 20.93 -1.12
N GLY A 287 17.16 21.24 -1.37
CA GLY A 287 18.07 21.91 -0.43
C GLY A 287 18.89 20.94 0.42
N CYS A 288 19.05 19.71 -0.04
CA CYS A 288 20.00 18.76 0.50
C CYS A 288 21.34 18.86 -0.26
#